data_ca9e6e1efbf03f22a32ef26c917edbe2
#
_entry.id   ca9e6e1efbf03f22a32ef26c917edbe2
#
_cell.length_a   1.000
_cell.length_b   1.000
_cell.length_c   1.000
_cell.angle_alpha   90.00
_cell.angle_beta   90.00
_cell.angle_gamma   90.00
#
_symmetry.space_group_name_H-M   'P 1'
#
loop_
_entity.id
_entity.type
_entity.pdbx_description
1 polymer ?
#
loop_
_entity_poly.entity_id
_entity_poly.type
_entity_poly.pdbx_seq_one_letter_code
_entity_poly.pdbx_strand_id
1 'polypeptide(L)'
;MRRTTAITIACMTATALTVTACGRDGENGGSGAAQTGAAVSSGKATGEITVWAMGAEGDNLPKLTKDFETANPGVKVKVTAIPWDAAHDKFTAAIAAGKTPDVAMVGTTWMGEFAASDALDPTPSQVDQSAFFEGAQKTTEVNGTSYGIPWYVETRVLFYRSDLAKKAGFDAAPTDWQGLKDMAKAMQTKAGAKWGIGLQAGGEGSWQTLMPFAWSDGADLTKDGVKAYNFDSPQILKAAKYYQSFFTDGISNKAAPATPTTEPDFAKGTVPMFISGPWMMSAVEKVGGPGFKDKYNVAPIPAGSAGSSSFVGGSNFVVFKNTKNRDTSWKFVSWLADPKVQAKWYTLSTDLPSVKSAWQDPTLAADKKLAVFGKQLETAKAPPSFPTWEQAVKGLDTELEKITKSGEDPATGLKSAQQQADSIGTGM
;
A
#
# COMPACT_ATOMS: atom_id res chain seq x y z
N MET A 1 -1.10 77.29 50.09
CA MET A 1 -1.35 76.97 51.52
C MET A 1 -2.23 75.75 51.59
N ARG A 2 -1.77 74.76 52.42
CA ARG A 2 -2.53 73.62 52.97
C ARG A 2 -3.29 72.76 51.96
N ARG A 3 -2.81 71.59 51.45
CA ARG A 3 -2.73 70.24 52.11
C ARG A 3 -4.07 69.70 52.61
N THR A 4 -4.53 68.64 51.96
CA THR A 4 -4.98 67.47 52.71
C THR A 4 -4.86 66.21 51.82
N THR A 5 -4.22 65.22 52.41
CA THR A 5 -3.91 63.90 51.92
C THR A 5 -5.13 63.02 52.12
N ALA A 6 -5.52 62.19 51.11
CA ALA A 6 -6.41 61.07 51.33
C ALA A 6 -5.75 59.77 50.88
N ILE A 7 -5.55 58.84 51.78
CA ILE A 7 -5.01 57.52 51.65
C ILE A 7 -6.14 56.62 51.19
N THR A 8 -5.98 55.95 50.06
CA THR A 8 -6.90 54.88 49.65
C THR A 8 -6.13 53.55 49.69
N ILE A 9 -6.62 52.67 50.54
CA ILE A 9 -6.11 51.27 50.70
C ILE A 9 -6.57 50.46 49.53
N ALA A 10 -5.63 49.92 48.76
CA ALA A 10 -5.92 48.94 47.70
C ALA A 10 -5.71 47.53 48.23
N CYS A 11 -6.80 46.73 48.24
CA CYS A 11 -6.74 45.30 48.51
C CYS A 11 -6.08 44.57 47.34
N MET A 12 -4.93 43.95 47.61
CA MET A 12 -4.31 43.00 46.70
C MET A 12 -5.00 41.63 46.82
N THR A 13 -5.67 41.21 45.74
CA THR A 13 -6.03 39.81 45.54
C THR A 13 -4.87 39.10 44.86
N ALA A 14 -4.22 38.22 45.57
CA ALA A 14 -3.17 37.36 45.02
C ALA A 14 -3.79 36.23 44.20
N THR A 15 -3.59 36.28 42.89
CA THR A 15 -3.89 35.14 41.98
C THR A 15 -2.66 34.24 41.96
N ALA A 16 -2.80 33.05 42.53
CA ALA A 16 -1.76 32.00 42.48
C ALA A 16 -1.70 31.43 41.07
N LEU A 17 -0.59 31.72 40.36
CA LEU A 17 -0.21 31.00 39.14
C LEU A 17 0.46 29.68 39.55
N THR A 18 -0.25 28.57 39.37
CA THR A 18 0.38 27.25 39.42
C THR A 18 1.18 27.02 38.14
N VAL A 19 2.50 27.13 38.26
CA VAL A 19 3.45 26.68 37.22
C VAL A 19 3.56 25.18 37.36
N THR A 20 2.93 24.43 36.43
CA THR A 20 3.16 23.00 36.28
C THR A 20 4.49 22.84 35.53
N ALA A 21 5.54 22.42 36.24
CA ALA A 21 6.81 21.99 35.66
C ALA A 21 6.57 20.72 34.84
N CYS A 22 6.81 20.79 33.52
CA CYS A 22 6.96 19.61 32.68
C CYS A 22 8.24 18.88 33.07
N GLY A 23 8.09 17.76 33.75
CA GLY A 23 9.14 16.77 33.90
C GLY A 23 9.49 16.17 32.54
N ARG A 24 10.76 16.16 32.24
CA ARG A 24 11.37 15.53 31.07
C ARG A 24 11.62 14.08 31.44
N ASP A 25 10.80 13.18 30.92
CA ASP A 25 11.02 11.73 31.04
C ASP A 25 11.09 11.09 29.65
N GLY A 26 12.21 10.42 29.46
CA GLY A 26 12.42 9.14 28.76
C GLY A 26 11.83 8.97 27.37
N GLU A 27 12.73 8.98 26.37
CA GLU A 27 12.51 8.29 25.08
C GLU A 27 12.06 6.84 25.30
N ASN A 28 10.78 6.61 25.08
CA ASN A 28 10.26 5.29 24.74
C ASN A 28 9.68 5.42 23.33
N GLY A 29 10.32 4.76 22.35
CA GLY A 29 9.86 4.65 20.98
C GLY A 29 8.57 3.85 20.90
N GLY A 30 7.46 4.49 21.28
CA GLY A 30 6.11 4.03 20.95
C GLY A 30 5.65 4.73 19.68
N SER A 31 5.18 3.99 18.69
CA SER A 31 4.49 4.54 17.53
C SER A 31 3.28 5.35 18.03
N GLY A 32 3.44 6.66 18.15
CA GLY A 32 2.33 7.55 18.48
C GLY A 32 1.27 7.45 17.37
N ALA A 33 -0.01 7.45 17.75
CA ALA A 33 -1.09 7.54 16.76
C ALA A 33 -0.94 8.82 15.94
N ALA A 34 -1.19 8.75 14.63
CA ALA A 34 -1.11 9.91 13.75
C ALA A 34 -2.10 11.00 14.19
N GLN A 35 -1.71 12.26 13.97
CA GLN A 35 -2.59 13.40 14.23
C GLN A 35 -3.82 13.34 13.30
N THR A 36 -4.95 13.79 13.81
CA THR A 36 -6.23 13.77 13.10
C THR A 36 -6.83 15.16 13.03
N GLY A 37 -7.76 15.35 12.07
CA GLY A 37 -8.47 16.60 11.87
C GLY A 37 -9.69 16.75 12.77
N ALA A 38 -10.41 17.85 12.57
CA ALA A 38 -11.65 18.15 13.26
C ALA A 38 -12.70 17.06 13.02
N ALA A 39 -13.46 16.74 14.06
CA ALA A 39 -14.58 15.80 13.96
C ALA A 39 -15.64 16.26 12.95
N VAL A 40 -16.38 15.32 12.38
CA VAL A 40 -17.52 15.56 11.51
C VAL A 40 -18.79 15.68 12.37
N SER A 41 -19.73 16.51 11.96
CA SER A 41 -21.01 16.69 12.67
C SER A 41 -21.82 15.40 12.73
N SER A 42 -22.57 15.20 13.80
CA SER A 42 -23.42 14.00 14.03
C SER A 42 -24.69 13.94 13.14
N GLY A 43 -25.03 15.02 12.42
CA GLY A 43 -26.22 15.08 11.56
C GLY A 43 -26.15 14.12 10.36
N LYS A 44 -27.27 13.94 9.65
CA LYS A 44 -27.33 13.16 8.41
C LYS A 44 -26.47 13.81 7.32
N ALA A 45 -25.94 13.00 6.40
CA ALA A 45 -25.32 13.50 5.20
C ALA A 45 -26.37 14.18 4.30
N THR A 46 -26.01 15.28 3.66
CA THR A 46 -26.90 16.06 2.75
C THR A 46 -26.12 16.70 1.63
N GLY A 47 -26.79 17.04 0.53
CA GLY A 47 -26.17 17.76 -0.59
C GLY A 47 -25.50 16.85 -1.62
N GLU A 48 -24.79 17.45 -2.54
CA GLU A 48 -24.13 16.74 -3.63
C GLU A 48 -22.62 16.75 -3.43
N ILE A 49 -21.98 15.58 -3.60
CA ILE A 49 -20.52 15.43 -3.62
C ILE A 49 -20.04 14.86 -4.95
N THR A 50 -18.88 15.33 -5.38
CA THR A 50 -18.17 14.83 -6.55
C THR A 50 -17.04 13.90 -6.11
N VAL A 51 -16.95 12.73 -6.76
CA VAL A 51 -15.96 11.70 -6.44
C VAL A 51 -15.20 11.34 -7.70
N TRP A 52 -13.88 11.43 -7.66
CA TRP A 52 -13.03 10.86 -8.72
C TRP A 52 -12.45 9.53 -8.25
N ALA A 53 -12.60 8.49 -9.09
CA ALA A 53 -12.05 7.17 -8.84
C ALA A 53 -11.43 6.62 -10.12
N MET A 54 -10.44 5.73 -9.98
CA MET A 54 -9.64 5.27 -11.11
C MET A 54 -10.12 3.91 -11.63
N GLY A 55 -9.88 3.66 -12.93
CA GLY A 55 -10.03 2.35 -13.57
C GLY A 55 -11.37 1.67 -13.37
N ALA A 56 -11.31 0.35 -13.23
CA ALA A 56 -12.48 -0.49 -13.00
C ALA A 56 -13.20 -0.17 -11.67
N GLU A 57 -12.47 0.32 -10.68
CA GLU A 57 -13.01 0.78 -9.41
C GLU A 57 -13.93 2.00 -9.63
N GLY A 58 -13.48 2.95 -10.47
CA GLY A 58 -14.30 4.10 -10.86
C GLY A 58 -15.58 3.70 -11.60
N ASP A 59 -15.53 2.68 -12.45
CA ASP A 59 -16.69 2.16 -13.18
C ASP A 59 -17.67 1.39 -12.28
N ASN A 60 -17.17 0.74 -11.23
CA ASN A 60 -17.96 -0.05 -10.31
C ASN A 60 -18.53 0.74 -9.13
N LEU A 61 -17.83 1.79 -8.67
CA LEU A 61 -18.21 2.59 -7.52
C LEU A 61 -19.66 3.13 -7.56
N PRO A 62 -20.22 3.54 -8.74
CA PRO A 62 -21.61 3.95 -8.84
C PRO A 62 -22.64 2.89 -8.42
N LYS A 63 -22.28 1.59 -8.47
CA LYS A 63 -23.17 0.52 -8.01
C LYS A 63 -23.26 0.51 -6.47
N LEU A 64 -22.16 0.89 -5.80
CA LEU A 64 -22.07 0.96 -4.35
C LEU A 64 -22.67 2.26 -3.80
N THR A 65 -22.42 3.41 -4.45
CA THR A 65 -22.90 4.72 -3.99
C THR A 65 -24.42 4.82 -3.90
N LYS A 66 -25.15 4.04 -4.69
CA LYS A 66 -26.63 3.93 -4.60
C LYS A 66 -27.11 3.51 -3.20
N ASP A 67 -26.36 2.68 -2.51
CA ASP A 67 -26.71 2.24 -1.15
C ASP A 67 -26.54 3.40 -0.17
N PHE A 68 -25.49 4.19 -0.31
CA PHE A 68 -25.26 5.40 0.49
C PHE A 68 -26.36 6.45 0.27
N GLU A 69 -26.73 6.71 -0.99
CA GLU A 69 -27.82 7.61 -1.35
C GLU A 69 -29.17 7.12 -0.78
N THR A 70 -29.42 5.81 -0.82
CA THR A 70 -30.65 5.20 -0.24
C THR A 70 -30.71 5.38 1.27
N ALA A 71 -29.59 5.19 1.96
CA ALA A 71 -29.47 5.37 3.42
C ALA A 71 -29.50 6.85 3.84
N ASN A 72 -29.17 7.77 2.92
CA ASN A 72 -29.11 9.21 3.14
C ASN A 72 -29.96 9.98 2.10
N PRO A 73 -31.31 9.95 2.23
CA PRO A 73 -32.18 10.67 1.30
C PRO A 73 -31.83 12.18 1.28
N GLY A 74 -31.54 12.70 0.10
CA GLY A 74 -31.08 14.08 -0.10
C GLY A 74 -29.57 14.21 -0.38
N VAL A 75 -28.84 13.11 -0.37
CA VAL A 75 -27.44 13.05 -0.86
C VAL A 75 -27.43 12.63 -2.33
N LYS A 76 -26.52 13.23 -3.07
CA LYS A 76 -26.16 12.83 -4.44
C LYS A 76 -24.65 12.62 -4.52
N VAL A 77 -24.22 11.47 -5.06
CA VAL A 77 -22.81 11.15 -5.26
C VAL A 77 -22.52 11.05 -6.75
N LYS A 78 -21.76 12.00 -7.28
CA LYS A 78 -21.36 12.02 -8.70
C LYS A 78 -19.96 11.43 -8.86
N VAL A 79 -19.89 10.21 -9.35
CA VAL A 79 -18.61 9.53 -9.61
C VAL A 79 -18.14 9.82 -11.03
N THR A 80 -16.85 10.16 -11.17
CA THR A 80 -16.14 10.25 -12.44
C THR A 80 -15.03 9.21 -12.46
N ALA A 81 -15.11 8.24 -13.37
CA ALA A 81 -14.05 7.29 -13.62
C ALA A 81 -12.91 7.96 -14.41
N ILE A 82 -11.67 7.68 -14.01
CA ILE A 82 -10.44 8.22 -14.63
C ILE A 82 -9.53 7.03 -14.95
N PRO A 83 -8.96 6.93 -16.17
CA PRO A 83 -7.94 5.92 -16.46
C PRO A 83 -6.74 6.04 -15.51
N TRP A 84 -6.21 4.90 -15.03
CA TRP A 84 -5.11 4.84 -14.08
C TRP A 84 -3.85 5.58 -14.59
N ASP A 85 -3.51 5.37 -15.85
CA ASP A 85 -2.34 5.96 -16.51
C ASP A 85 -2.39 7.48 -16.65
N ALA A 86 -3.60 8.08 -16.61
CA ALA A 86 -3.81 9.53 -16.69
C ALA A 86 -4.16 10.16 -15.34
N ALA A 87 -4.37 9.36 -14.30
CA ALA A 87 -4.97 9.84 -13.06
C ALA A 87 -4.02 10.75 -12.27
N HIS A 88 -2.76 10.35 -12.11
CA HIS A 88 -1.78 11.12 -11.33
C HIS A 88 -1.63 12.56 -11.88
N ASP A 89 -1.40 12.70 -13.19
CA ASP A 89 -1.26 14.01 -13.83
C ASP A 89 -2.52 14.85 -13.72
N LYS A 90 -3.69 14.20 -13.84
CA LYS A 90 -4.99 14.90 -13.71
C LYS A 90 -5.22 15.41 -12.29
N PHE A 91 -4.86 14.63 -11.26
CA PHE A 91 -4.95 15.06 -9.86
C PHE A 91 -3.98 16.23 -9.59
N THR A 92 -2.73 16.09 -9.99
CA THR A 92 -1.70 17.13 -9.81
C THR A 92 -2.14 18.46 -10.48
N ALA A 93 -2.65 18.39 -11.71
CA ALA A 93 -3.17 19.57 -12.41
C ALA A 93 -4.40 20.18 -11.72
N ALA A 94 -5.31 19.34 -11.20
CA ALA A 94 -6.51 19.81 -10.48
C ALA A 94 -6.15 20.46 -9.14
N ILE A 95 -5.19 19.91 -8.41
CA ILE A 95 -4.65 20.46 -7.16
C ILE A 95 -4.03 21.83 -7.43
N ALA A 96 -3.15 21.93 -8.43
CA ALA A 96 -2.50 23.20 -8.79
C ALA A 96 -3.50 24.26 -9.23
N ALA A 97 -4.60 23.88 -9.89
CA ALA A 97 -5.66 24.78 -10.34
C ALA A 97 -6.72 25.09 -9.26
N GLY A 98 -6.69 24.44 -8.08
CA GLY A 98 -7.74 24.54 -7.07
C GLY A 98 -9.12 24.03 -7.54
N LYS A 99 -9.13 23.08 -8.49
CA LYS A 99 -10.34 22.52 -9.12
C LYS A 99 -10.47 21.02 -8.86
N THR A 100 -10.23 20.61 -7.62
CA THR A 100 -10.34 19.21 -7.20
C THR A 100 -11.80 18.80 -7.01
N PRO A 101 -12.13 17.49 -7.07
CA PRO A 101 -13.41 16.99 -6.58
C PRO A 101 -13.52 17.18 -5.06
N ASP A 102 -14.67 16.82 -4.47
CA ASP A 102 -14.83 16.78 -3.01
C ASP A 102 -14.05 15.60 -2.41
N VAL A 103 -14.12 14.44 -3.07
CA VAL A 103 -13.51 13.17 -2.65
C VAL A 103 -12.73 12.56 -3.81
N ALA A 104 -11.61 11.94 -3.52
CA ALA A 104 -10.88 11.15 -4.51
C ALA A 104 -10.38 9.81 -3.97
N MET A 105 -10.42 8.80 -4.84
CA MET A 105 -9.61 7.60 -4.69
C MET A 105 -8.21 7.92 -5.23
N VAL A 106 -7.18 7.70 -4.43
CA VAL A 106 -5.78 7.98 -4.80
C VAL A 106 -4.90 6.77 -4.52
N GLY A 107 -3.87 6.57 -5.35
CA GLY A 107 -2.88 5.53 -5.12
C GLY A 107 -2.15 5.74 -3.79
N THR A 108 -1.84 4.65 -3.10
CA THR A 108 -1.19 4.72 -1.78
C THR A 108 0.17 5.42 -1.82
N THR A 109 0.90 5.32 -2.91
CA THR A 109 2.22 5.93 -3.11
C THR A 109 2.19 7.43 -3.43
N TRP A 110 1.01 7.98 -3.81
CA TRP A 110 0.83 9.41 -4.14
C TRP A 110 0.53 10.28 -2.92
N MET A 111 0.25 9.65 -1.77
CA MET A 111 -0.20 10.35 -0.57
C MET A 111 0.80 11.40 -0.07
N GLY A 112 2.09 11.09 -0.13
CA GLY A 112 3.14 12.03 0.28
C GLY A 112 3.13 13.32 -0.53
N GLU A 113 3.06 13.22 -1.86
CA GLU A 113 3.01 14.36 -2.78
C GLU A 113 1.74 15.20 -2.57
N PHE A 114 0.56 14.55 -2.52
CA PHE A 114 -0.70 15.28 -2.41
C PHE A 114 -0.91 15.91 -1.03
N ALA A 115 -0.44 15.28 0.05
CA ALA A 115 -0.47 15.89 1.37
C ALA A 115 0.51 17.08 1.46
N ALA A 116 1.70 16.98 0.86
CA ALA A 116 2.68 18.07 0.83
C ALA A 116 2.18 19.31 0.07
N SER A 117 1.25 19.15 -0.88
CA SER A 117 0.60 20.27 -1.59
C SER A 117 -0.41 21.05 -0.74
N ASP A 118 -0.64 20.64 0.51
CA ASP A 118 -1.65 21.18 1.44
C ASP A 118 -3.11 21.08 0.95
N ALA A 119 -3.38 20.25 -0.05
CA ALA A 119 -4.71 20.14 -0.66
C ALA A 119 -5.65 19.20 0.10
N LEU A 120 -5.13 18.29 0.94
CA LEU A 120 -5.91 17.26 1.61
C LEU A 120 -6.41 17.70 2.99
N ASP A 121 -7.67 17.36 3.29
CA ASP A 121 -8.25 17.56 4.63
C ASP A 121 -7.82 16.41 5.56
N PRO A 122 -7.30 16.67 6.76
CA PRO A 122 -6.91 15.62 7.69
C PRO A 122 -8.07 14.72 8.07
N THR A 123 -7.80 13.42 8.23
CA THR A 123 -8.78 12.40 8.65
C THR A 123 -9.46 12.80 9.96
N PRO A 124 -10.80 12.82 10.04
CA PRO A 124 -11.50 13.18 11.26
C PRO A 124 -11.16 12.30 12.46
N SER A 125 -11.12 12.88 13.66
CA SER A 125 -10.71 12.19 14.90
C SER A 125 -11.63 11.03 15.31
N GLN A 126 -12.86 10.97 14.81
CA GLN A 126 -13.78 9.86 15.08
C GLN A 126 -13.55 8.61 14.23
N VAL A 127 -12.67 8.66 13.24
CA VAL A 127 -12.31 7.48 12.42
C VAL A 127 -11.42 6.56 13.25
N ASP A 128 -11.88 5.32 13.45
CA ASP A 128 -11.06 4.30 14.12
C ASP A 128 -9.98 3.77 13.16
N GLN A 129 -8.79 4.33 13.28
CA GLN A 129 -7.64 3.95 12.46
C GLN A 129 -7.13 2.54 12.77
N SER A 130 -7.43 1.99 13.95
CA SER A 130 -7.01 0.64 14.36
C SER A 130 -7.80 -0.48 13.66
N ALA A 131 -8.94 -0.15 13.05
CA ALA A 131 -9.75 -1.08 12.28
C ALA A 131 -9.04 -1.61 11.03
N PHE A 132 -8.06 -0.85 10.49
CA PHE A 132 -7.36 -1.19 9.26
C PHE A 132 -6.12 -2.05 9.52
N PHE A 133 -5.64 -2.74 8.48
CA PHE A 133 -4.30 -3.31 8.53
C PHE A 133 -3.26 -2.21 8.74
N GLU A 134 -2.27 -2.46 9.59
CA GLU A 134 -1.27 -1.45 9.96
C GLU A 134 -0.53 -0.88 8.74
N GLY A 135 -0.09 -1.76 7.82
CA GLY A 135 0.56 -1.34 6.59
C GLY A 135 -0.33 -0.44 5.73
N ALA A 136 -1.64 -0.73 5.64
CA ALA A 136 -2.59 0.11 4.90
C ALA A 136 -2.80 1.47 5.59
N GLN A 137 -2.95 1.48 6.92
CA GLN A 137 -3.08 2.71 7.71
C GLN A 137 -1.84 3.62 7.51
N LYS A 138 -0.66 3.04 7.52
CA LYS A 138 0.60 3.77 7.28
C LYS A 138 0.63 4.51 5.94
N THR A 139 -0.07 4.01 4.91
CA THR A 139 -0.14 4.71 3.61
C THR A 139 -0.89 6.04 3.67
N THR A 140 -1.74 6.25 4.67
CA THR A 140 -2.47 7.51 4.86
C THR A 140 -1.72 8.54 5.70
N GLU A 141 -0.63 8.14 6.34
CA GLU A 141 0.14 8.99 7.24
C GLU A 141 1.26 9.74 6.51
N VAL A 142 1.23 11.06 6.60
CA VAL A 142 2.28 11.93 6.08
C VAL A 142 2.67 12.92 7.18
N ASN A 143 3.95 12.96 7.53
CA ASN A 143 4.46 13.84 8.60
C ASN A 143 3.70 13.70 9.93
N GLY A 144 3.31 12.47 10.31
CA GLY A 144 2.57 12.21 11.54
C GLY A 144 1.11 12.66 11.53
N THR A 145 0.56 13.04 10.37
CA THR A 145 -0.85 13.38 10.18
C THR A 145 -1.50 12.38 9.24
N SER A 146 -2.70 11.89 9.57
CA SER A 146 -3.48 11.03 8.69
C SER A 146 -4.31 11.87 7.72
N TYR A 147 -4.27 11.50 6.41
CA TYR A 147 -4.99 12.16 5.32
C TYR A 147 -5.76 11.13 4.50
N GLY A 148 -6.86 10.63 5.02
CA GLY A 148 -7.70 9.71 4.28
C GLY A 148 -7.96 8.40 5.02
N ILE A 149 -8.65 7.51 4.32
CA ILE A 149 -9.02 6.18 4.81
C ILE A 149 -8.57 5.15 3.78
N PRO A 150 -7.86 4.07 4.19
CA PRO A 150 -7.55 2.98 3.29
C PRO A 150 -8.84 2.40 2.69
N TRP A 151 -8.94 2.39 1.35
CA TRP A 151 -10.13 1.91 0.66
C TRP A 151 -10.09 0.42 0.43
N TYR A 152 -9.16 0.00 -0.39
CA TYR A 152 -8.85 -1.41 -0.57
C TYR A 152 -7.34 -1.61 -0.45
N VAL A 153 -6.96 -2.85 -0.17
CA VAL A 153 -5.55 -3.23 -0.07
C VAL A 153 -5.21 -4.27 -1.11
N GLU A 154 -3.96 -4.28 -1.51
CA GLU A 154 -3.34 -5.38 -2.20
C GLU A 154 -2.07 -5.81 -1.49
N THR A 155 -1.71 -7.06 -1.61
CA THR A 155 -0.40 -7.57 -1.21
C THR A 155 0.05 -8.66 -2.17
N ARG A 156 1.33 -8.93 -2.18
CA ARG A 156 1.91 -9.95 -3.04
C ARG A 156 2.11 -11.24 -2.25
N VAL A 157 1.79 -12.36 -2.88
CA VAL A 157 2.05 -13.71 -2.38
C VAL A 157 2.68 -14.56 -3.47
N LEU A 158 3.26 -15.67 -3.10
CA LEU A 158 3.76 -16.66 -4.04
C LEU A 158 2.60 -17.49 -4.61
N PHE A 159 2.42 -17.45 -5.93
CA PHE A 159 1.60 -18.40 -6.68
C PHE A 159 2.46 -19.56 -7.14
N TYR A 160 2.01 -20.79 -6.98
CA TYR A 160 2.75 -21.96 -7.45
C TYR A 160 1.83 -23.07 -7.94
N ARG A 161 2.22 -23.75 -9.00
CA ARG A 161 1.56 -24.96 -9.53
C ARG A 161 1.80 -26.12 -8.58
N SER A 162 0.85 -26.40 -7.69
CA SER A 162 0.96 -27.46 -6.68
C SER A 162 1.04 -28.85 -7.29
N ASP A 163 0.41 -29.08 -8.43
CA ASP A 163 0.53 -30.33 -9.19
C ASP A 163 1.96 -30.54 -9.74
N LEU A 164 2.63 -29.48 -10.22
CA LEU A 164 4.00 -29.54 -10.69
C LEU A 164 5.02 -29.58 -9.55
N ALA A 165 4.74 -28.88 -8.44
CA ALA A 165 5.54 -28.96 -7.22
C ALA A 165 5.60 -30.41 -6.71
N LYS A 166 4.43 -31.06 -6.60
CA LYS A 166 4.36 -32.47 -6.20
C LYS A 166 5.14 -33.38 -7.16
N LYS A 167 5.05 -33.17 -8.47
CA LYS A 167 5.85 -33.89 -9.47
C LYS A 167 7.34 -33.65 -9.31
N ALA A 168 7.74 -32.46 -8.82
CA ALA A 168 9.14 -32.10 -8.54
C ALA A 168 9.63 -32.61 -7.17
N GLY A 169 8.75 -33.20 -6.35
CA GLY A 169 9.08 -33.77 -5.03
C GLY A 169 8.81 -32.82 -3.85
N PHE A 170 7.90 -31.86 -4.02
CA PHE A 170 7.51 -30.91 -2.98
C PHE A 170 6.00 -31.03 -2.68
N ASP A 171 5.66 -31.46 -1.47
CA ASP A 171 4.27 -31.58 -1.02
C ASP A 171 3.69 -30.26 -0.45
N ALA A 172 4.56 -29.31 -0.11
CA ALA A 172 4.19 -28.00 0.45
C ALA A 172 4.95 -26.85 -0.22
N ALA A 173 4.44 -25.63 -0.04
CA ALA A 173 5.10 -24.42 -0.48
C ALA A 173 6.42 -24.19 0.27
N PRO A 174 7.40 -23.48 -0.35
CA PRO A 174 8.65 -23.13 0.32
C PRO A 174 8.38 -22.11 1.43
N THR A 175 9.06 -22.28 2.55
CA THR A 175 8.92 -21.40 3.73
C THR A 175 10.03 -20.36 3.85
N ASP A 176 11.13 -20.55 3.14
CA ASP A 176 12.31 -19.68 3.14
C ASP A 176 12.90 -19.49 1.74
N TRP A 177 13.87 -18.62 1.64
CA TRP A 177 14.52 -18.27 0.37
C TRP A 177 15.21 -19.45 -0.32
N GLN A 178 15.89 -20.30 0.45
CA GLN A 178 16.57 -21.46 -0.12
C GLN A 178 15.55 -22.45 -0.68
N GLY A 179 14.50 -22.76 0.09
CA GLY A 179 13.42 -23.63 -0.36
C GLY A 179 12.70 -23.10 -1.62
N LEU A 180 12.53 -21.77 -1.75
CA LEU A 180 11.98 -21.19 -2.99
C LEU A 180 12.87 -21.47 -4.19
N LYS A 181 14.16 -21.26 -4.05
CA LYS A 181 15.12 -21.48 -5.14
C LYS A 181 15.25 -22.97 -5.49
N ASP A 182 15.24 -23.83 -4.50
CA ASP A 182 15.30 -25.29 -4.68
C ASP A 182 14.06 -25.81 -5.39
N MET A 183 12.86 -25.37 -4.98
CA MET A 183 11.61 -25.73 -5.65
C MET A 183 11.59 -25.22 -7.11
N ALA A 184 12.00 -23.97 -7.35
CA ALA A 184 12.07 -23.41 -8.70
C ALA A 184 12.95 -24.24 -9.62
N LYS A 185 14.15 -24.60 -9.16
CA LYS A 185 15.11 -25.43 -9.89
C LYS A 185 14.60 -26.87 -10.12
N ALA A 186 13.95 -27.43 -9.11
CA ALA A 186 13.36 -28.76 -9.22
C ALA A 186 12.18 -28.81 -10.21
N MET A 187 11.38 -27.76 -10.27
CA MET A 187 10.29 -27.67 -11.26
C MET A 187 10.82 -27.62 -12.69
N GLN A 188 11.97 -26.98 -12.94
CA GLN A 188 12.63 -27.04 -14.25
C GLN A 188 13.15 -28.46 -14.56
N THR A 189 13.89 -29.06 -13.64
CA THR A 189 14.63 -30.29 -13.91
C THR A 189 13.78 -31.56 -13.82
N LYS A 190 12.72 -31.58 -12.99
CA LYS A 190 11.91 -32.77 -12.71
C LYS A 190 10.45 -32.65 -13.21
N ALA A 191 9.90 -31.42 -13.32
CA ALA A 191 8.53 -31.22 -13.75
C ALA A 191 8.42 -30.71 -15.20
N GLY A 192 9.53 -30.35 -15.85
CA GLY A 192 9.59 -29.95 -17.26
C GLY A 192 9.23 -28.49 -17.49
N ALA A 193 9.29 -27.64 -16.48
CA ALA A 193 9.10 -26.19 -16.64
C ALA A 193 10.28 -25.59 -17.43
N LYS A 194 9.99 -24.60 -18.27
CA LYS A 194 11.03 -23.86 -19.00
C LYS A 194 11.80 -22.94 -18.05
N TRP A 195 11.09 -22.24 -17.19
CA TRP A 195 11.60 -21.38 -16.14
C TRP A 195 10.99 -21.81 -14.80
N GLY A 196 11.77 -21.80 -13.72
CA GLY A 196 11.29 -22.23 -12.41
C GLY A 196 10.34 -21.24 -11.76
N ILE A 197 10.59 -19.94 -11.98
CA ILE A 197 9.77 -18.84 -11.47
C ILE A 197 9.82 -17.67 -12.44
N GLY A 198 8.71 -16.96 -12.58
CA GLY A 198 8.62 -15.67 -13.26
C GLY A 198 8.83 -14.55 -12.25
N LEU A 199 10.03 -13.94 -12.27
CA LEU A 199 10.33 -12.72 -11.55
C LEU A 199 10.42 -11.56 -12.53
N GLN A 200 10.04 -10.36 -12.08
CA GLN A 200 10.12 -9.15 -12.91
C GLN A 200 11.58 -8.74 -13.10
N ALA A 201 12.03 -8.74 -14.35
CA ALA A 201 13.44 -8.48 -14.69
C ALA A 201 13.77 -6.98 -14.84
N GLY A 202 12.97 -6.08 -14.24
CA GLY A 202 13.10 -4.63 -14.36
C GLY A 202 11.85 -3.98 -14.92
N GLY A 203 11.95 -2.69 -15.25
CA GLY A 203 10.82 -1.86 -15.63
C GLY A 203 10.08 -1.28 -14.43
N GLU A 204 9.09 -0.42 -14.70
CA GLU A 204 8.31 0.28 -13.68
C GLU A 204 7.68 -0.69 -12.68
N GLY A 205 7.83 -0.40 -11.40
CA GLY A 205 7.30 -1.19 -10.31
C GLY A 205 8.10 -2.47 -9.98
N SER A 206 9.26 -2.70 -10.59
CA SER A 206 10.11 -3.87 -10.28
C SER A 206 10.57 -3.90 -8.81
N TRP A 207 10.68 -2.76 -8.17
CA TRP A 207 10.95 -2.64 -6.75
C TRP A 207 9.90 -3.39 -5.89
N GLN A 208 8.64 -3.44 -6.32
CA GLN A 208 7.55 -4.12 -5.59
C GLN A 208 7.74 -5.64 -5.51
N THR A 209 8.51 -6.23 -6.41
CA THR A 209 8.84 -7.66 -6.40
C THR A 209 10.15 -7.97 -5.68
N LEU A 210 11.09 -7.02 -5.63
CA LEU A 210 12.33 -7.14 -4.85
C LEU A 210 12.10 -6.89 -3.37
N MET A 211 11.37 -5.83 -3.02
CA MET A 211 11.23 -5.36 -1.63
C MET A 211 10.62 -6.38 -0.66
N PRO A 212 9.68 -7.26 -1.04
CA PRO A 212 9.25 -8.36 -0.19
C PRO A 212 10.41 -9.19 0.37
N PHE A 213 11.42 -9.49 -0.44
CA PHE A 213 12.61 -10.19 0.04
C PHE A 213 13.44 -9.31 0.99
N ALA A 214 13.68 -8.07 0.62
CA ALA A 214 14.46 -7.15 1.46
C ALA A 214 13.79 -6.93 2.84
N TRP A 215 12.49 -6.69 2.87
CA TRP A 215 11.72 -6.54 4.11
C TRP A 215 11.68 -7.83 4.94
N SER A 216 11.61 -8.98 4.29
CA SER A 216 11.70 -10.29 4.96
C SER A 216 13.07 -10.51 5.62
N ASP A 217 14.10 -9.84 5.15
CA ASP A 217 15.43 -9.85 5.78
C ASP A 217 15.67 -8.65 6.74
N GLY A 218 14.63 -7.86 7.02
CA GLY A 218 14.66 -6.76 7.99
C GLY A 218 15.10 -5.40 7.42
N ALA A 219 15.03 -5.23 6.08
CA ALA A 219 15.31 -3.93 5.48
C ALA A 219 14.34 -2.85 5.95
N ASP A 220 14.85 -1.60 5.97
CA ASP A 220 14.06 -0.40 6.02
C ASP A 220 14.43 0.47 4.82
N LEU A 221 13.42 1.05 4.16
CA LEU A 221 13.60 1.95 3.01
C LEU A 221 14.03 3.36 3.42
N THR A 222 14.05 3.63 4.73
CA THR A 222 14.39 4.93 5.29
C THR A 222 15.52 4.81 6.32
N LYS A 223 16.25 5.88 6.52
CA LYS A 223 17.27 6.03 7.56
C LYS A 223 17.13 7.40 8.23
N ASP A 224 17.93 7.64 9.26
CA ASP A 224 18.02 8.92 9.98
C ASP A 224 16.66 9.41 10.52
N GLY A 225 15.87 8.50 11.08
CA GLY A 225 14.55 8.83 11.63
C GLY A 225 13.55 9.24 10.56
N VAL A 226 13.53 8.53 9.41
CA VAL A 226 12.61 8.76 8.26
C VAL A 226 12.95 10.04 7.48
N LYS A 227 14.22 10.49 7.49
CA LYS A 227 14.64 11.73 6.81
C LYS A 227 15.37 11.51 5.49
N ALA A 228 15.78 10.29 5.20
CA ALA A 228 16.52 9.94 3.99
C ALA A 228 16.13 8.56 3.47
N TYR A 229 16.32 8.34 2.17
CA TYR A 229 16.20 7.03 1.55
C TYR A 229 17.33 6.09 2.00
N ASN A 230 17.10 4.78 1.91
CA ASN A 230 18.04 3.75 2.33
C ASN A 230 18.04 2.57 1.34
N PHE A 231 18.37 2.84 0.07
CA PHE A 231 18.31 1.85 -1.02
C PHE A 231 19.53 0.94 -1.07
N ASP A 232 20.65 1.31 -0.46
CA ASP A 232 21.91 0.56 -0.48
C ASP A 232 22.23 -0.16 0.85
N SER A 233 21.22 -0.37 1.71
CA SER A 233 21.40 -1.08 2.98
C SER A 233 21.88 -2.52 2.77
N PRO A 234 22.59 -3.11 3.76
CA PRO A 234 23.06 -4.50 3.66
C PRO A 234 21.94 -5.51 3.39
N GLN A 235 20.75 -5.29 3.92
CA GLN A 235 19.59 -6.17 3.74
C GLN A 235 19.05 -6.06 2.30
N ILE A 236 18.94 -4.85 1.74
CA ILE A 236 18.52 -4.65 0.34
C ILE A 236 19.58 -5.23 -0.60
N LEU A 237 20.86 -5.04 -0.32
CA LEU A 237 21.94 -5.64 -1.11
C LEU A 237 21.88 -7.19 -1.09
N LYS A 238 21.61 -7.79 0.07
CA LYS A 238 21.46 -9.24 0.19
C LYS A 238 20.27 -9.74 -0.61
N ALA A 239 19.14 -9.06 -0.54
CA ALA A 239 17.94 -9.37 -1.31
C ALA A 239 18.19 -9.20 -2.83
N ALA A 240 18.87 -8.14 -3.26
CA ALA A 240 19.19 -7.90 -4.66
C ALA A 240 20.12 -8.98 -5.22
N LYS A 241 21.12 -9.42 -4.47
CA LYS A 241 22.01 -10.55 -4.86
C LYS A 241 21.20 -11.86 -4.98
N TYR A 242 20.33 -12.15 -4.02
CA TYR A 242 19.46 -13.30 -4.07
C TYR A 242 18.52 -13.23 -5.29
N TYR A 243 17.88 -12.10 -5.53
CA TYR A 243 16.98 -11.86 -6.65
C TYR A 243 17.71 -12.01 -8.00
N GLN A 244 18.89 -11.40 -8.16
CA GLN A 244 19.74 -11.52 -9.35
C GLN A 244 20.08 -12.98 -9.63
N SER A 245 20.32 -13.78 -8.58
CA SER A 245 20.74 -15.16 -8.74
C SER A 245 19.72 -16.06 -9.47
N PHE A 246 18.45 -15.70 -9.51
CA PHE A 246 17.46 -16.42 -10.30
C PHE A 246 17.67 -16.21 -11.81
N PHE A 247 18.16 -15.07 -12.20
CA PHE A 247 18.44 -14.72 -13.60
C PHE A 247 19.81 -15.26 -14.07
N THR A 248 20.81 -15.14 -13.22
CA THR A 248 22.17 -15.63 -13.52
C THR A 248 22.23 -17.16 -13.56
N ASP A 249 21.46 -17.83 -12.72
CA ASP A 249 21.38 -19.31 -12.69
C ASP A 249 20.39 -19.88 -13.74
N GLY A 250 19.76 -19.00 -14.56
CA GLY A 250 18.80 -19.42 -15.59
C GLY A 250 17.50 -20.02 -15.03
N ILE A 251 17.12 -19.62 -13.81
CA ILE A 251 15.88 -20.06 -13.15
C ILE A 251 14.71 -19.16 -13.54
N SER A 252 14.96 -17.87 -13.77
CA SER A 252 14.00 -16.88 -14.27
C SER A 252 14.46 -16.27 -15.59
N ASN A 253 13.51 -15.85 -16.43
CA ASN A 253 13.79 -15.32 -17.76
C ASN A 253 14.18 -13.85 -17.70
N LYS A 254 15.47 -13.53 -17.90
CA LYS A 254 15.95 -12.15 -17.98
C LYS A 254 15.45 -11.35 -19.19
N ALA A 255 14.97 -12.03 -20.23
CA ALA A 255 14.39 -11.42 -21.42
C ALA A 255 12.87 -11.27 -21.33
N ALA A 256 12.26 -11.59 -20.19
CA ALA A 256 10.83 -11.36 -19.99
C ALA A 256 10.49 -9.87 -20.18
N PRO A 257 9.37 -9.55 -20.86
CA PRO A 257 8.91 -8.17 -20.93
C PRO A 257 8.60 -7.63 -19.51
N ALA A 258 8.64 -6.31 -19.36
CA ALA A 258 8.34 -5.65 -18.09
C ALA A 258 6.91 -5.96 -17.59
N THR A 259 5.98 -6.18 -18.53
CA THR A 259 4.63 -6.69 -18.26
C THR A 259 4.54 -8.13 -18.77
N PRO A 260 4.84 -9.14 -17.95
CA PRO A 260 4.82 -10.53 -18.38
C PRO A 260 3.39 -10.99 -18.72
N THR A 261 3.24 -11.77 -19.77
CA THR A 261 2.04 -12.59 -20.03
C THR A 261 2.07 -13.79 -19.08
N THR A 262 1.85 -13.55 -17.80
CA THR A 262 2.07 -14.54 -16.72
C THR A 262 1.05 -15.67 -16.78
N GLU A 263 -0.21 -15.35 -17.09
CA GLU A 263 -1.34 -16.28 -16.99
C GLU A 263 -1.24 -17.45 -17.96
N PRO A 264 -0.97 -17.25 -19.27
CA PRO A 264 -0.81 -18.36 -20.21
C PRO A 264 0.37 -19.28 -19.88
N ASP A 265 1.49 -18.69 -19.46
CA ASP A 265 2.68 -19.45 -19.10
C ASP A 265 2.50 -20.25 -17.82
N PHE A 266 1.83 -19.67 -16.83
CA PHE A 266 1.44 -20.36 -15.60
C PHE A 266 0.42 -21.49 -15.87
N ALA A 267 -0.59 -21.22 -16.66
CA ALA A 267 -1.59 -22.23 -17.02
C ALA A 267 -0.99 -23.42 -17.75
N LYS A 268 -0.04 -23.18 -18.68
CA LYS A 268 0.72 -24.23 -19.39
C LYS A 268 1.76 -24.93 -18.50
N GLY A 269 2.17 -24.30 -17.39
CA GLY A 269 3.24 -24.80 -16.52
C GLY A 269 4.66 -24.53 -17.06
N THR A 270 4.82 -23.66 -18.07
CA THR A 270 6.12 -23.22 -18.56
C THR A 270 6.83 -22.31 -17.57
N VAL A 271 6.04 -21.57 -16.76
CA VAL A 271 6.47 -20.75 -15.61
C VAL A 271 5.58 -21.10 -14.43
N PRO A 272 5.91 -22.13 -13.63
CA PRO A 272 5.02 -22.68 -12.62
C PRO A 272 4.93 -21.89 -11.31
N MET A 273 5.73 -20.85 -11.15
CA MET A 273 5.69 -19.95 -9.99
C MET A 273 5.82 -18.49 -10.42
N PHE A 274 5.17 -17.60 -9.67
CA PHE A 274 5.34 -16.15 -9.78
C PHE A 274 4.86 -15.48 -8.49
N ILE A 275 5.21 -14.21 -8.28
CA ILE A 275 4.76 -13.39 -7.16
C ILE A 275 3.79 -12.35 -7.69
N SER A 276 2.57 -12.29 -7.14
CA SER A 276 1.56 -11.32 -7.58
C SER A 276 0.44 -11.10 -6.55
N GLY A 277 -0.52 -10.26 -6.90
CA GLY A 277 -1.68 -9.89 -6.09
C GLY A 277 -2.92 -10.76 -6.34
N PRO A 278 -4.02 -10.50 -5.60
CA PRO A 278 -5.23 -11.35 -5.58
C PRO A 278 -5.97 -11.43 -6.92
N TRP A 279 -5.90 -10.38 -7.76
CA TRP A 279 -6.54 -10.38 -9.10
C TRP A 279 -6.05 -11.51 -10.00
N MET A 280 -4.84 -12.00 -9.76
CA MET A 280 -4.26 -13.09 -10.55
C MET A 280 -4.99 -14.43 -10.34
N MET A 281 -5.72 -14.63 -9.24
CA MET A 281 -6.49 -15.85 -9.04
C MET A 281 -7.53 -16.02 -10.15
N SER A 282 -8.39 -15.02 -10.35
CA SER A 282 -9.40 -15.07 -11.40
C SER A 282 -8.77 -15.06 -12.80
N ALA A 283 -7.69 -14.34 -13.01
CA ALA A 283 -7.01 -14.25 -14.30
C ALA A 283 -6.42 -15.61 -14.73
N VAL A 284 -5.69 -16.29 -13.85
CA VAL A 284 -5.11 -17.61 -14.16
C VAL A 284 -6.17 -18.70 -14.29
N GLU A 285 -7.25 -18.64 -13.50
CA GLU A 285 -8.37 -19.59 -13.59
C GLU A 285 -9.14 -19.45 -14.90
N LYS A 286 -9.35 -18.21 -15.35
CA LYS A 286 -9.98 -17.93 -16.65
C LYS A 286 -9.19 -18.51 -17.81
N VAL A 287 -7.87 -18.38 -17.79
CA VAL A 287 -6.98 -18.92 -18.85
C VAL A 287 -6.82 -20.43 -18.73
N GLY A 288 -6.71 -20.95 -17.51
CA GLY A 288 -6.52 -22.38 -17.24
C GLY A 288 -7.77 -23.23 -17.44
N GLY A 289 -8.95 -22.61 -17.42
CA GLY A 289 -10.26 -23.25 -17.66
C GLY A 289 -10.76 -24.10 -16.48
N PRO A 290 -11.83 -24.88 -16.69
CA PRO A 290 -12.46 -25.66 -15.63
C PRO A 290 -11.50 -26.56 -14.88
N GLY A 291 -11.56 -26.56 -13.55
CA GLY A 291 -10.72 -27.39 -12.67
C GLY A 291 -9.28 -26.85 -12.48
N PHE A 292 -8.91 -25.71 -13.10
CA PHE A 292 -7.57 -25.16 -12.93
C PHE A 292 -7.30 -24.66 -11.49
N LYS A 293 -8.33 -24.20 -10.79
CA LYS A 293 -8.23 -23.77 -9.37
C LYS A 293 -7.60 -24.82 -8.44
N ASP A 294 -7.71 -26.11 -8.79
CA ASP A 294 -7.18 -27.22 -8.00
C ASP A 294 -5.74 -27.60 -8.37
N LYS A 295 -5.18 -27.00 -9.46
CA LYS A 295 -3.81 -27.25 -9.94
C LYS A 295 -2.78 -26.31 -9.35
N TYR A 296 -3.20 -25.23 -8.70
CA TYR A 296 -2.29 -24.27 -8.10
C TYR A 296 -2.70 -23.93 -6.66
N ASN A 297 -1.77 -23.38 -5.94
CA ASN A 297 -2.01 -22.81 -4.63
C ASN A 297 -1.24 -21.47 -4.48
N VAL A 298 -1.52 -20.77 -3.40
CA VAL A 298 -0.79 -19.57 -3.01
C VAL A 298 -0.15 -19.76 -1.65
N ALA A 299 0.94 -19.09 -1.38
CA ALA A 299 1.66 -19.16 -0.10
C ALA A 299 2.21 -17.77 0.25
N PRO A 300 2.45 -17.47 1.52
CA PRO A 300 3.15 -16.26 1.91
C PRO A 300 4.51 -16.14 1.21
N ILE A 301 5.03 -14.93 1.10
CA ILE A 301 6.40 -14.71 0.64
C ILE A 301 7.34 -15.52 1.55
N PRO A 302 8.27 -16.31 0.99
CA PRO A 302 9.21 -17.09 1.78
C PRO A 302 10.02 -16.20 2.72
N ALA A 303 10.16 -16.64 3.98
CA ALA A 303 10.78 -15.87 5.04
C ALA A 303 12.28 -15.64 4.79
N GLY A 304 12.72 -14.45 5.11
CA GLY A 304 14.12 -14.12 5.37
C GLY A 304 14.44 -14.20 6.86
N SER A 305 15.51 -13.57 7.30
CA SER A 305 15.95 -13.59 8.71
C SER A 305 15.00 -12.85 9.67
N ALA A 306 14.17 -11.93 9.17
CA ALA A 306 13.19 -11.19 9.97
C ALA A 306 11.74 -11.68 9.81
N GLY A 307 11.54 -12.81 9.12
CA GLY A 307 10.22 -13.39 8.89
C GLY A 307 9.72 -13.22 7.47
N SER A 308 8.42 -13.47 7.25
CA SER A 308 7.75 -13.22 5.97
C SER A 308 7.19 -11.81 5.95
N SER A 309 7.49 -11.06 4.92
CA SER A 309 6.93 -9.72 4.69
C SER A 309 6.61 -9.53 3.21
N SER A 310 5.72 -8.58 2.91
CA SER A 310 5.37 -8.25 1.55
C SER A 310 5.06 -6.76 1.41
N PHE A 311 4.80 -6.34 0.18
CA PHE A 311 4.33 -5.01 -0.16
C PHE A 311 2.85 -4.86 0.18
N VAL A 312 2.45 -3.72 0.73
CA VAL A 312 1.05 -3.30 0.76
C VAL A 312 0.86 -2.14 -0.20
N GLY A 313 -0.05 -2.34 -1.14
CA GLY A 313 -0.54 -1.33 -2.07
C GLY A 313 -2.04 -1.18 -1.96
N GLY A 314 -2.65 -0.64 -3.01
CA GLY A 314 -4.08 -0.35 -3.10
C GLY A 314 -4.35 1.14 -3.23
N SER A 315 -5.46 1.59 -2.69
CA SER A 315 -5.88 3.00 -2.75
C SER A 315 -6.45 3.48 -1.43
N ASN A 316 -6.37 4.79 -1.27
CA ASN A 316 -7.01 5.52 -0.18
C ASN A 316 -8.12 6.42 -0.72
N PHE A 317 -9.18 6.62 0.04
CA PHE A 317 -10.08 7.75 -0.19
C PHE A 317 -9.63 8.94 0.64
N VAL A 318 -9.50 10.08 -0.03
CA VAL A 318 -9.14 11.37 0.56
C VAL A 318 -10.25 12.39 0.33
N VAL A 319 -10.33 13.39 1.20
CA VAL A 319 -11.20 14.55 1.06
C VAL A 319 -10.34 15.78 0.81
N PHE A 320 -10.70 16.61 -0.15
CA PHE A 320 -9.97 17.85 -0.45
C PHE A 320 -10.42 19.00 0.46
N LYS A 321 -9.47 19.83 0.93
CA LYS A 321 -9.75 20.98 1.83
C LYS A 321 -10.70 22.01 1.24
N ASN A 322 -10.70 22.18 -0.08
CA ASN A 322 -11.54 23.18 -0.78
C ASN A 322 -13.01 22.74 -0.97
N THR A 323 -13.36 21.52 -0.53
CA THR A 323 -14.75 21.04 -0.58
C THR A 323 -15.68 21.94 0.24
N LYS A 324 -16.85 22.22 -0.29
CA LYS A 324 -17.93 22.91 0.43
C LYS A 324 -18.82 21.93 1.20
N ASN A 325 -18.63 20.63 1.01
CA ASN A 325 -19.43 19.55 1.56
C ASN A 325 -18.59 18.60 2.45
N ARG A 326 -17.67 19.17 3.26
CA ARG A 326 -16.71 18.43 4.07
C ARG A 326 -17.36 17.30 4.91
N ASP A 327 -18.43 17.63 5.62
CA ASP A 327 -19.10 16.66 6.48
C ASP A 327 -19.71 15.50 5.70
N THR A 328 -20.37 15.79 4.57
CA THR A 328 -20.96 14.76 3.71
C THR A 328 -19.88 13.91 3.06
N SER A 329 -18.78 14.53 2.62
CA SER A 329 -17.62 13.84 2.05
C SER A 329 -17.01 12.84 3.03
N TRP A 330 -16.73 13.26 4.27
CA TRP A 330 -16.19 12.37 5.28
C TRP A 330 -17.17 11.30 5.75
N LYS A 331 -18.48 11.59 5.81
CA LYS A 331 -19.50 10.56 6.08
C LYS A 331 -19.53 9.50 5.00
N PHE A 332 -19.41 9.90 3.75
CA PHE A 332 -19.32 8.96 2.62
C PHE A 332 -18.05 8.11 2.74
N VAL A 333 -16.88 8.73 2.93
CA VAL A 333 -15.61 8.03 3.06
C VAL A 333 -15.59 7.09 4.27
N SER A 334 -16.13 7.54 5.43
CA SER A 334 -16.26 6.68 6.61
C SER A 334 -17.23 5.52 6.41
N TRP A 335 -18.33 5.72 5.68
CA TRP A 335 -19.26 4.66 5.32
C TRP A 335 -18.61 3.60 4.42
N LEU A 336 -17.73 4.00 3.51
CA LEU A 336 -16.95 3.07 2.69
C LEU A 336 -16.04 2.15 3.53
N ALA A 337 -15.67 2.55 4.74
CA ALA A 337 -14.91 1.73 5.69
C ALA A 337 -15.79 0.79 6.55
N ASP A 338 -17.11 0.77 6.38
CA ASP A 338 -17.95 -0.22 7.05
C ASP A 338 -17.59 -1.63 6.56
N PRO A 339 -17.38 -2.62 7.46
CA PRO A 339 -16.96 -3.97 7.08
C PRO A 339 -17.89 -4.64 6.06
N LYS A 340 -19.22 -4.41 6.15
CA LYS A 340 -20.18 -4.98 5.21
C LYS A 340 -20.11 -4.30 3.84
N VAL A 341 -19.83 -2.99 3.84
CA VAL A 341 -19.63 -2.24 2.59
C VAL A 341 -18.37 -2.72 1.88
N GLN A 342 -17.31 -2.95 2.62
CA GLN A 342 -16.08 -3.50 2.06
C GLN A 342 -16.22 -4.94 1.57
N ALA A 343 -16.95 -5.80 2.28
CA ALA A 343 -17.26 -7.15 1.81
C ALA A 343 -18.12 -7.12 0.53
N LYS A 344 -19.11 -6.22 0.45
CA LYS A 344 -19.88 -5.99 -0.77
C LYS A 344 -18.99 -5.47 -1.90
N TRP A 345 -18.07 -4.56 -1.61
CA TRP A 345 -17.11 -4.06 -2.60
C TRP A 345 -16.27 -5.19 -3.18
N TYR A 346 -15.76 -6.09 -2.34
CA TYR A 346 -15.04 -7.27 -2.82
C TYR A 346 -15.85 -8.08 -3.87
N THR A 347 -17.16 -8.26 -3.67
CA THR A 347 -18.00 -8.97 -4.65
C THR A 347 -18.18 -8.23 -5.98
N LEU A 348 -17.99 -6.89 -5.98
CA LEU A 348 -18.12 -6.05 -7.18
C LEU A 348 -16.81 -5.85 -7.95
N SER A 349 -15.68 -5.85 -7.24
CA SER A 349 -14.37 -5.45 -7.79
C SER A 349 -13.29 -6.53 -7.67
N THR A 350 -13.43 -7.48 -6.73
CA THR A 350 -12.39 -8.40 -6.26
C THR A 350 -11.24 -7.72 -5.49
N ASP A 351 -11.36 -6.43 -5.16
CA ASP A 351 -10.41 -5.71 -4.34
C ASP A 351 -10.52 -6.16 -2.87
N LEU A 352 -9.37 -6.40 -2.23
CA LEU A 352 -9.36 -6.90 -0.86
C LEU A 352 -9.72 -5.82 0.15
N PRO A 353 -10.56 -6.13 1.16
CA PRO A 353 -10.91 -5.19 2.21
C PRO A 353 -9.69 -4.68 2.97
N SER A 354 -9.63 -3.37 3.21
CA SER A 354 -8.63 -2.73 4.08
C SER A 354 -8.98 -2.89 5.57
N VAL A 355 -10.26 -3.10 5.89
CA VAL A 355 -10.78 -3.29 7.26
C VAL A 355 -10.66 -4.75 7.67
N LYS A 356 -9.94 -5.00 8.77
CA LYS A 356 -9.67 -6.37 9.28
C LYS A 356 -10.93 -7.20 9.52
N SER A 357 -11.97 -6.60 10.10
CA SER A 357 -13.20 -7.33 10.43
C SER A 357 -14.03 -7.72 9.21
N ALA A 358 -13.86 -7.07 8.05
CA ALA A 358 -14.52 -7.46 6.81
C ALA A 358 -14.10 -8.86 6.33
N TRP A 359 -12.90 -9.31 6.69
CA TRP A 359 -12.40 -10.65 6.34
C TRP A 359 -13.11 -11.80 7.03
N GLN A 360 -13.96 -11.48 8.04
CA GLN A 360 -14.83 -12.45 8.71
C GLN A 360 -16.14 -12.68 7.94
N ASP A 361 -16.41 -11.89 6.87
CA ASP A 361 -17.56 -12.13 6.00
C ASP A 361 -17.45 -13.53 5.36
N PRO A 362 -18.54 -14.33 5.37
CA PRO A 362 -18.51 -15.69 4.81
C PRO A 362 -17.99 -15.79 3.37
N THR A 363 -18.21 -14.74 2.56
CA THR A 363 -17.74 -14.71 1.17
C THR A 363 -16.22 -14.71 1.05
N LEU A 364 -15.55 -14.00 1.97
CA LEU A 364 -14.08 -13.96 2.01
C LEU A 364 -13.51 -15.13 2.82
N ALA A 365 -14.11 -15.40 3.99
CA ALA A 365 -13.62 -16.43 4.92
C ALA A 365 -13.64 -17.86 4.35
N ALA A 366 -14.54 -18.15 3.40
CA ALA A 366 -14.64 -19.46 2.78
C ALA A 366 -13.49 -19.78 1.80
N ASP A 367 -12.81 -18.75 1.28
CA ASP A 367 -11.73 -18.95 0.31
C ASP A 367 -10.38 -19.10 1.01
N LYS A 368 -9.85 -20.31 1.03
CA LYS A 368 -8.57 -20.64 1.66
C LYS A 368 -7.38 -19.93 1.01
N LYS A 369 -7.46 -19.59 -0.28
CA LYS A 369 -6.40 -18.85 -0.97
C LYS A 369 -6.44 -17.39 -0.55
N LEU A 370 -7.63 -16.79 -0.41
CA LEU A 370 -7.77 -15.44 0.14
C LEU A 370 -7.24 -15.33 1.56
N ALA A 371 -7.43 -16.35 2.39
CA ALA A 371 -6.90 -16.36 3.76
C ALA A 371 -5.36 -16.18 3.81
N VAL A 372 -4.64 -16.64 2.77
CA VAL A 372 -3.18 -16.42 2.67
C VAL A 372 -2.85 -14.95 2.45
N PHE A 373 -3.62 -14.24 1.63
CA PHE A 373 -3.46 -12.80 1.45
C PHE A 373 -3.76 -12.03 2.74
N GLY A 374 -4.85 -12.38 3.46
CA GLY A 374 -5.18 -11.79 4.75
C GLY A 374 -4.04 -11.95 5.76
N LYS A 375 -3.46 -13.14 5.85
CA LYS A 375 -2.30 -13.40 6.71
C LYS A 375 -1.06 -12.61 6.27
N GLN A 376 -0.80 -12.50 4.97
CA GLN A 376 0.33 -11.74 4.46
C GLN A 376 0.20 -10.24 4.73
N LEU A 377 -1.02 -9.71 4.72
CA LEU A 377 -1.30 -8.30 5.06
C LEU A 377 -0.93 -7.93 6.50
N GLU A 378 -0.94 -8.89 7.44
CA GLU A 378 -0.52 -8.66 8.83
C GLU A 378 0.95 -8.23 8.94
N THR A 379 1.78 -8.62 7.96
CA THR A 379 3.22 -8.34 7.93
C THR A 379 3.65 -7.53 6.70
N ALA A 380 2.69 -7.03 5.92
CA ALA A 380 2.98 -6.23 4.74
C ALA A 380 3.42 -4.82 5.13
N LYS A 381 4.40 -4.28 4.40
CA LYS A 381 4.97 -2.95 4.62
C LYS A 381 4.61 -2.00 3.48
N ALA A 382 4.33 -0.76 3.86
CA ALA A 382 4.17 0.34 2.91
C ALA A 382 5.52 0.94 2.53
N PRO A 383 5.66 1.51 1.33
CA PRO A 383 6.74 2.43 1.03
C PRO A 383 6.61 3.69 1.90
N PRO A 384 7.68 4.49 2.08
CA PRO A 384 7.59 5.74 2.80
C PRO A 384 6.69 6.75 2.06
N SER A 385 5.91 7.52 2.82
CA SER A 385 5.03 8.56 2.27
C SER A 385 5.79 9.86 1.96
N PHE A 386 6.94 9.75 1.28
CA PHE A 386 7.73 10.92 0.87
C PHE A 386 7.12 11.58 -0.36
N PRO A 387 7.07 12.92 -0.44
CA PRO A 387 6.60 13.63 -1.64
C PRO A 387 7.31 13.25 -2.94
N THR A 388 8.59 12.86 -2.83
CA THR A 388 9.44 12.50 -3.98
C THR A 388 9.57 10.99 -4.21
N TRP A 389 8.74 10.16 -3.55
CA TRP A 389 8.84 8.69 -3.62
C TRP A 389 8.82 8.17 -5.05
N GLU A 390 7.82 8.56 -5.85
CA GLU A 390 7.67 8.09 -7.24
C GLU A 390 8.89 8.42 -8.09
N GLN A 391 9.47 9.61 -7.88
CA GLN A 391 10.66 10.03 -8.60
C GLN A 391 11.90 9.22 -8.17
N ALA A 392 12.08 9.01 -6.87
CA ALA A 392 13.24 8.28 -6.34
C ALA A 392 13.21 6.79 -6.71
N VAL A 393 12.04 6.15 -6.61
CA VAL A 393 11.89 4.71 -6.87
C VAL A 393 12.07 4.36 -8.34
N LYS A 394 11.80 5.30 -9.26
CA LYS A 394 12.07 5.12 -10.68
C LYS A 394 13.57 4.93 -10.96
N GLY A 395 14.43 5.59 -10.18
CA GLY A 395 15.87 5.36 -10.21
C GLY A 395 16.24 3.93 -9.78
N LEU A 396 15.62 3.46 -8.70
CA LEU A 396 15.80 2.09 -8.21
C LEU A 396 15.34 1.05 -9.25
N ASP A 397 14.19 1.22 -9.89
CA ASP A 397 13.72 0.34 -10.97
C ASP A 397 14.69 0.26 -12.14
N THR A 398 15.27 1.40 -12.51
CA THR A 398 16.28 1.47 -13.60
C THR A 398 17.54 0.67 -13.24
N GLU A 399 18.03 0.79 -12.01
CA GLU A 399 19.21 0.04 -11.58
C GLU A 399 18.89 -1.46 -11.40
N LEU A 400 17.70 -1.81 -10.92
CA LEU A 400 17.26 -3.21 -10.87
C LEU A 400 17.24 -3.87 -12.25
N GLU A 401 16.83 -3.15 -13.29
CA GLU A 401 16.87 -3.67 -14.65
C GLU A 401 18.31 -3.96 -15.13
N LYS A 402 19.27 -3.11 -14.83
CA LYS A 402 20.68 -3.35 -15.12
C LYS A 402 21.21 -4.56 -14.34
N ILE A 403 20.90 -4.66 -13.05
CA ILE A 403 21.29 -5.77 -12.19
C ILE A 403 20.79 -7.11 -12.77
N THR A 404 19.53 -7.19 -13.17
CA THR A 404 18.89 -8.44 -13.58
C THR A 404 19.16 -8.80 -15.04
N LYS A 405 19.05 -7.85 -15.95
CA LYS A 405 19.19 -8.09 -17.40
C LYS A 405 20.64 -8.04 -17.88
N SER A 406 21.39 -7.04 -17.40
CA SER A 406 22.76 -6.81 -17.85
C SER A 406 23.81 -7.49 -16.97
N GLY A 407 23.44 -7.99 -15.78
CA GLY A 407 24.35 -8.63 -14.83
C GLY A 407 25.25 -7.64 -14.10
N GLU A 408 24.80 -6.38 -13.95
CA GLU A 408 25.51 -5.39 -13.13
C GLU A 408 25.67 -5.88 -11.70
N ASP A 409 26.79 -5.54 -11.06
CA ASP A 409 26.97 -5.86 -9.63
C ASP A 409 25.91 -5.15 -8.77
N PRO A 410 25.14 -5.87 -7.95
CA PRO A 410 24.08 -5.28 -7.12
C PRO A 410 24.55 -4.15 -6.19
N ALA A 411 25.79 -4.22 -5.66
CA ALA A 411 26.31 -3.16 -4.82
C ALA A 411 26.52 -1.86 -5.61
N THR A 412 26.97 -1.98 -6.87
CA THR A 412 27.17 -0.84 -7.78
C THR A 412 25.82 -0.20 -8.14
N GLY A 413 24.84 -1.00 -8.59
CA GLY A 413 23.52 -0.51 -8.98
C GLY A 413 22.77 0.12 -7.81
N LEU A 414 22.73 -0.52 -6.64
CA LEU A 414 22.07 0.03 -5.47
C LEU A 414 22.72 1.32 -4.96
N LYS A 415 24.06 1.42 -5.02
CA LYS A 415 24.76 2.67 -4.70
C LYS A 415 24.39 3.79 -5.66
N SER A 416 24.25 3.49 -6.95
CA SER A 416 23.78 4.44 -7.97
C SER A 416 22.34 4.91 -7.66
N ALA A 417 21.43 3.97 -7.35
CA ALA A 417 20.05 4.30 -6.95
C ALA A 417 20.01 5.18 -5.68
N GLN A 418 20.85 4.88 -4.68
CA GLN A 418 20.95 5.67 -3.46
C GLN A 418 21.43 7.10 -3.75
N GLN A 419 22.47 7.27 -4.58
CA GLN A 419 22.98 8.58 -4.95
C GLN A 419 21.95 9.43 -5.71
N GLN A 420 21.16 8.80 -6.59
CA GLN A 420 20.05 9.46 -7.27
C GLN A 420 18.98 9.91 -6.27
N ALA A 421 18.58 9.03 -5.35
CA ALA A 421 17.61 9.33 -4.32
C ALA A 421 18.08 10.43 -3.35
N ASP A 422 19.36 10.42 -2.96
CA ASP A 422 19.96 11.48 -2.13
C ASP A 422 19.96 12.85 -2.86
N SER A 423 20.19 12.86 -4.17
CA SER A 423 20.13 14.09 -5.00
C SER A 423 18.71 14.65 -5.13
N ILE A 424 17.71 13.78 -5.17
CA ILE A 424 16.29 14.17 -5.22
C ILE A 424 15.85 14.68 -3.85
N GLY A 425 16.32 14.04 -2.77
CA GLY A 425 15.84 14.25 -1.40
C GLY A 425 14.43 13.71 -1.18
N THR A 426 13.97 13.74 0.08
CA THR A 426 12.64 13.20 0.44
C THR A 426 11.48 14.18 0.17
N GLY A 427 11.76 15.45 -0.04
CA GLY A 427 10.75 16.50 -0.16
C GLY A 427 10.07 16.87 1.17
N MET A 428 10.62 16.41 2.30
CA MET A 428 10.10 16.63 3.66
C MET A 428 10.67 17.89 4.29
#